data_521c5f6a2f94a8f6801387ee994c084e
#
_entry.id   521c5f6a2f94a8f6801387ee994c084e
#
_cell.length_a   1.000
_cell.length_b   1.000
_cell.length_c   1.000
_cell.angle_alpha   90.00
_cell.angle_beta   90.00
_cell.angle_gamma   90.00
#
_symmetry.space_group_name_H-M   'P 1'
#
loop_
_entity.id
_entity.type
_entity.pdbx_description
1 polymer ?
#
loop_
_entity_poly.entity_id
_entity_poly.type
_entity_poly.pdbx_seq_one_letter_code
_entity_poly.pdbx_strand_id
1 'polypeptide(L)'
;MIRTFIDAWNKYKGELEEYLKITPQDQYDDYKLLVKLLFDRCINPYLNDIDETKYVTNIDSIAEIDNGDYQGCSIFILHKDTYQPAVNDHVYTHNYYGSCSGCDTLQGIREYPYGSLPNEDQIHDYMILLLNILQQCNYFIEHDDVYSLDDEVINNLYSKATD
;
A
#
# COMPACT_ATOMS: atom_id res chain seq x y z
N MET A 1 0.87 5.68 -10.91
CA MET A 1 -0.08 5.13 -9.90
C MET A 1 -1.21 4.40 -10.61
N ILE A 2 -1.54 3.22 -10.17
CA ILE A 2 -2.57 2.37 -10.80
C ILE A 2 -3.96 2.93 -10.50
N ARG A 3 -4.77 3.14 -11.54
CA ARG A 3 -6.09 3.76 -11.43
C ARG A 3 -7.02 3.06 -10.43
N THR A 4 -6.99 1.73 -10.39
CA THR A 4 -7.80 0.94 -9.44
C THR A 4 -7.55 1.34 -7.99
N PHE A 5 -6.31 1.62 -7.60
CA PHE A 5 -5.98 2.05 -6.24
C PHE A 5 -6.44 3.48 -5.96
N ILE A 6 -6.38 4.36 -6.96
CA ILE A 6 -6.91 5.72 -6.84
C ILE A 6 -8.43 5.69 -6.63
N ASP A 7 -9.14 4.90 -7.43
CA ASP A 7 -10.58 4.77 -7.35
C ASP A 7 -11.01 4.15 -6.02
N ALA A 8 -10.27 3.15 -5.53
CA ALA A 8 -10.47 2.55 -4.20
C ALA A 8 -10.31 3.60 -3.09
N TRP A 9 -9.26 4.40 -3.13
CA TRP A 9 -9.02 5.47 -2.17
C TRP A 9 -10.16 6.49 -2.17
N ASN A 10 -10.53 6.98 -3.33
CA ASN A 10 -11.60 7.98 -3.45
C ASN A 10 -12.93 7.49 -2.91
N LYS A 11 -13.22 6.20 -3.06
CA LYS A 11 -14.47 5.61 -2.57
C LYS A 11 -14.45 5.28 -1.07
N TYR A 12 -13.34 4.74 -0.55
CA TYR A 12 -13.28 4.14 0.78
C TYR A 12 -12.44 4.89 1.82
N LYS A 13 -11.78 6.00 1.45
CA LYS A 13 -11.00 6.80 2.40
C LYS A 13 -11.79 7.26 3.62
N GLY A 14 -13.08 7.57 3.45
CA GLY A 14 -13.95 7.97 4.56
C GLY A 14 -14.14 6.87 5.59
N GLU A 15 -14.32 5.62 5.16
CA GLU A 15 -14.47 4.48 6.07
C GLU A 15 -13.14 4.16 6.77
N LEU A 16 -12.03 4.33 6.08
CA LEU A 16 -10.69 4.19 6.66
C LEU A 16 -10.45 5.24 7.75
N GLU A 17 -10.81 6.48 7.49
CA GLU A 17 -10.73 7.57 8.47
C GLU A 17 -11.59 7.30 9.71
N GLU A 18 -12.83 6.86 9.52
CA GLU A 18 -13.73 6.49 10.63
C GLU A 18 -13.16 5.34 11.47
N TYR A 19 -12.53 4.35 10.84
CA TYR A 19 -11.86 3.28 11.56
C TYR A 19 -10.71 3.81 12.46
N LEU A 20 -9.90 4.74 11.95
CA LEU A 20 -8.83 5.36 12.72
C LEU A 20 -9.35 6.12 13.95
N LYS A 21 -10.47 6.81 13.82
CA LYS A 21 -11.10 7.58 14.92
C LYS A 21 -11.49 6.73 16.12
N ILE A 22 -11.85 5.48 15.91
CA ILE A 22 -12.36 4.58 16.94
C ILE A 22 -11.38 3.49 17.36
N THR A 23 -10.19 3.44 16.76
CA THR A 23 -9.23 2.37 16.96
C THR A 23 -7.97 2.90 17.63
N PRO A 24 -7.52 2.30 18.76
CA PRO A 24 -6.27 2.66 19.39
C PRO A 24 -5.06 2.53 18.46
N GLN A 25 -4.09 3.42 18.59
CA GLN A 25 -2.93 3.51 17.72
C GLN A 25 -2.01 2.28 17.76
N ASP A 26 -2.03 1.51 18.84
CA ASP A 26 -1.27 0.27 18.97
C ASP A 26 -1.78 -0.86 18.05
N GLN A 27 -2.97 -0.72 17.48
CA GLN A 27 -3.51 -1.68 16.52
C GLN A 27 -2.92 -1.52 15.10
N TYR A 28 -2.23 -0.42 14.84
CA TYR A 28 -1.58 -0.13 13.55
C TYR A 28 -0.24 0.58 13.77
N ASP A 29 0.57 0.05 14.65
CA ASP A 29 1.80 0.67 15.15
C ASP A 29 3.07 0.30 14.35
N ASP A 30 2.93 -0.49 13.29
CA ASP A 30 3.99 -0.74 12.32
C ASP A 30 3.51 -0.62 10.88
N TYR A 31 4.43 -0.51 9.93
CA TYR A 31 4.10 -0.35 8.51
C TYR A 31 3.38 -1.55 7.91
N LYS A 32 3.68 -2.76 8.36
CA LYS A 32 2.97 -3.98 7.92
C LYS A 32 1.50 -3.94 8.30
N LEU A 33 1.19 -3.50 9.51
CA LEU A 33 -0.19 -3.32 9.98
C LEU A 33 -0.92 -2.19 9.23
N LEU A 34 -0.22 -1.12 8.86
CA LEU A 34 -0.78 -0.06 8.01
C LEU A 34 -1.09 -0.56 6.61
N VAL A 35 -0.22 -1.36 6.01
CA VAL A 35 -0.49 -2.01 4.71
C VAL A 35 -1.69 -2.94 4.82
N LYS A 36 -1.75 -3.77 5.87
CA LYS A 36 -2.90 -4.64 6.13
C LYS A 36 -4.19 -3.86 6.25
N LEU A 37 -4.20 -2.78 7.02
CA LEU A 37 -5.33 -1.88 7.20
C LEU A 37 -5.80 -1.27 5.87
N LEU A 38 -4.86 -0.80 5.05
CA LEU A 38 -5.15 -0.20 3.75
C LEU A 38 -5.84 -1.19 2.81
N PHE A 39 -5.35 -2.43 2.75
CA PHE A 39 -5.97 -3.47 1.91
C PHE A 39 -7.32 -3.93 2.47
N ASP A 40 -7.42 -4.14 3.77
CA ASP A 40 -8.66 -4.60 4.42
C ASP A 40 -9.81 -3.60 4.32
N ARG A 41 -9.52 -2.32 4.53
CA ARG A 41 -10.55 -1.27 4.67
C ARG A 41 -10.76 -0.40 3.43
N CYS A 42 -9.85 -0.44 2.48
CA CYS A 42 -9.91 0.42 1.30
C CYS A 42 -9.86 -0.39 0.00
N ILE A 43 -8.80 -1.15 -0.23
CA ILE A 43 -8.59 -1.80 -1.53
C ILE A 43 -9.52 -2.99 -1.73
N ASN A 44 -9.59 -3.92 -0.79
CA ASN A 44 -10.44 -5.12 -0.91
C ASN A 44 -11.93 -4.80 -1.02
N PRO A 45 -12.52 -3.88 -0.25
CA PRO A 45 -13.91 -3.49 -0.45
C PRO A 45 -14.19 -2.97 -1.86
N TYR A 46 -13.28 -2.18 -2.41
CA TYR A 46 -13.40 -1.69 -3.78
C TYR A 46 -13.30 -2.81 -4.83
N LEU A 47 -12.37 -3.74 -4.65
CA LEU A 47 -12.23 -4.91 -5.55
C LEU A 47 -13.49 -5.78 -5.54
N ASN A 48 -14.12 -5.96 -4.39
CA ASN A 48 -15.42 -6.65 -4.27
C ASN A 48 -16.53 -5.93 -5.03
N ASP A 49 -16.53 -4.60 -5.02
CA ASP A 49 -17.59 -3.81 -5.67
C ASP A 49 -17.51 -3.87 -7.19
N ILE A 50 -16.30 -3.91 -7.76
CA ILE A 50 -16.12 -3.78 -9.21
C ILE A 50 -16.18 -5.12 -9.95
N ASP A 51 -15.97 -6.24 -9.28
CA ASP A 51 -15.97 -7.54 -9.92
C ASP A 51 -16.15 -8.67 -8.89
N GLU A 52 -17.33 -9.27 -8.89
CA GLU A 52 -17.67 -10.39 -8.02
C GLU A 52 -16.83 -11.66 -8.31
N THR A 53 -16.20 -11.75 -9.48
CA THR A 53 -15.34 -12.86 -9.88
C THR A 53 -13.88 -12.65 -9.53
N LYS A 54 -13.48 -11.43 -9.17
CA LYS A 54 -12.11 -11.12 -8.77
C LYS A 54 -11.87 -11.52 -7.33
N TYR A 55 -10.78 -12.22 -7.17
CA TYR A 55 -10.26 -12.53 -5.84
C TYR A 55 -9.72 -11.24 -5.20
N VAL A 56 -10.19 -10.98 -3.99
CA VAL A 56 -9.59 -9.95 -3.14
C VAL A 56 -8.17 -10.36 -2.75
N THR A 57 -7.41 -9.40 -2.26
CA THR A 57 -6.06 -9.66 -1.74
C THR A 57 -6.15 -10.35 -0.38
N ASN A 58 -5.38 -11.40 -0.19
CA ASN A 58 -5.24 -12.08 1.09
C ASN A 58 -4.37 -11.22 2.03
N ILE A 59 -5.00 -10.57 2.99
CA ILE A 59 -4.33 -9.67 3.94
C ILE A 59 -3.44 -10.40 4.97
N ASP A 60 -3.57 -11.71 5.08
CA ASP A 60 -2.71 -12.53 5.94
C ASP A 60 -1.47 -13.06 5.18
N SER A 61 -1.41 -12.84 3.87
CA SER A 61 -0.29 -13.26 3.02
C SER A 61 0.89 -12.30 3.01
N ILE A 62 0.86 -11.21 3.77
CA ILE A 62 1.87 -10.15 3.70
C ILE A 62 3.26 -10.67 4.04
N ALA A 63 4.14 -10.68 3.04
CA ALA A 63 5.56 -10.89 3.21
C ALA A 63 6.28 -9.53 3.25
N GLU A 64 7.25 -9.40 4.13
CA GLU A 64 8.06 -8.19 4.28
C GLU A 64 9.52 -8.49 3.92
N ILE A 65 10.09 -7.66 3.07
CA ILE A 65 11.52 -7.67 2.74
C ILE A 65 12.11 -6.36 3.24
N ASP A 66 13.02 -6.44 4.19
CA ASP A 66 13.69 -5.29 4.81
C ASP A 66 15.16 -5.26 4.38
N ASN A 67 15.63 -4.10 3.94
CA ASN A 67 17.01 -3.91 3.49
C ASN A 67 17.91 -3.13 4.47
N GLY A 68 17.44 -2.83 5.68
CA GLY A 68 18.18 -2.03 6.64
C GLY A 68 18.12 -2.54 8.07
N ASP A 69 18.92 -1.94 8.94
CA ASP A 69 18.95 -2.23 10.37
C ASP A 69 18.22 -1.15 11.20
N TYR A 70 18.75 0.06 11.20
CA TYR A 70 18.19 1.21 11.93
C TYR A 70 17.31 2.09 11.06
N GLN A 71 17.62 2.14 9.78
CA GLN A 71 16.86 2.85 8.76
C GLN A 71 16.97 2.07 7.46
N GLY A 72 15.96 2.15 6.63
CA GLY A 72 15.93 1.42 5.37
C GLY A 72 14.61 1.53 4.64
N CYS A 73 14.39 0.56 3.77
CA CYS A 73 13.17 0.41 3.02
C CYS A 73 12.60 -0.99 3.25
N SER A 74 11.33 -1.06 3.61
CA SER A 74 10.58 -2.30 3.63
C SER A 74 9.72 -2.40 2.38
N ILE A 75 9.74 -3.58 1.76
CA ILE A 75 8.85 -3.95 0.66
C ILE A 75 7.84 -4.94 1.21
N PHE A 76 6.57 -4.68 0.97
CA PHE A 76 5.46 -5.53 1.38
C PHE A 76 4.84 -6.17 0.16
N ILE A 77 4.71 -7.49 0.17
CA ILE A 77 4.18 -8.29 -0.94
C ILE A 77 2.97 -9.05 -0.47
N LEU A 78 1.86 -8.90 -1.20
CA LEU A 78 0.61 -9.61 -0.96
C LEU A 78 0.19 -10.31 -2.25
N HIS A 79 -0.64 -11.34 -2.15
CA HIS A 79 -1.22 -11.99 -3.32
C HIS A 79 -2.74 -12.07 -3.22
N LYS A 80 -3.39 -12.28 -4.36
CA LYS A 80 -4.82 -12.56 -4.41
C LYS A 80 -5.15 -13.80 -3.58
N ASP A 81 -6.32 -13.80 -2.95
CA ASP A 81 -6.83 -14.94 -2.18
C ASP A 81 -7.29 -16.05 -3.12
N THR A 82 -6.33 -16.80 -3.64
CA THR A 82 -6.52 -17.92 -4.57
C THR A 82 -5.55 -19.06 -4.23
N TYR A 83 -5.92 -20.27 -4.70
CA TYR A 83 -5.11 -21.46 -4.49
C TYR A 83 -3.89 -21.46 -5.36
N GLN A 84 -2.80 -21.28 -5.29
CA GLN A 84 -1.63 -21.16 -6.16
C GLN A 84 -1.61 -19.84 -6.96
N PRO A 85 -1.38 -18.73 -6.29
CA PRO A 85 -1.30 -17.45 -6.97
C PRO A 85 -0.15 -17.41 -7.98
N ALA A 86 -0.45 -16.91 -9.19
CA ALA A 86 0.54 -16.65 -10.22
C ALA A 86 1.32 -15.36 -9.93
N VAL A 87 2.37 -15.07 -10.68
CA VAL A 87 3.17 -13.85 -10.50
C VAL A 87 2.31 -12.59 -10.61
N ASN A 88 1.42 -12.52 -11.59
CA ASN A 88 0.52 -11.40 -11.79
C ASN A 88 -0.63 -11.29 -10.77
N ASP A 89 -0.78 -12.28 -9.87
CA ASP A 89 -1.68 -12.21 -8.73
C ASP A 89 -1.08 -11.51 -7.51
N HIS A 90 0.18 -11.09 -7.59
CA HIS A 90 0.88 -10.41 -6.52
C HIS A 90 0.81 -8.90 -6.70
N VAL A 91 0.71 -8.22 -5.58
CA VAL A 91 0.81 -6.77 -5.46
C VAL A 91 1.89 -6.44 -4.43
N TYR A 92 2.61 -5.36 -4.64
CA TYR A 92 3.60 -4.89 -3.69
C TYR A 92 3.49 -3.40 -3.46
N THR A 93 3.95 -2.98 -2.30
CA THR A 93 4.20 -1.60 -1.96
C THR A 93 5.51 -1.50 -1.19
N HIS A 94 6.00 -0.29 -0.98
CA HIS A 94 7.20 -0.09 -0.18
C HIS A 94 7.08 1.19 0.65
N ASN A 95 7.87 1.26 1.71
CA ASN A 95 7.98 2.44 2.54
C ASN A 95 9.36 2.56 3.15
N TYR A 96 9.85 3.79 3.29
CA TYR A 96 11.06 4.07 4.03
C TYR A 96 10.75 4.18 5.53
N TYR A 97 11.66 3.69 6.36
CA TYR A 97 11.58 3.84 7.80
C TYR A 97 12.89 4.41 8.36
N GLY A 98 12.77 5.10 9.48
CA GLY A 98 13.90 5.67 10.20
C GLY A 98 14.04 5.09 11.61
N SER A 99 15.07 5.54 12.33
CA SER A 99 15.40 5.03 13.66
C SER A 99 14.79 5.83 14.81
N CYS A 100 14.14 6.94 14.54
CA CYS A 100 13.59 7.84 15.57
C CYS A 100 12.36 8.61 15.08
N SER A 101 11.63 9.22 16.00
CA SER A 101 10.43 10.01 15.70
C SER A 101 10.67 11.21 14.79
N GLY A 102 11.89 11.70 14.72
CA GLY A 102 12.27 12.81 13.83
C GLY A 102 12.65 12.37 12.41
N CYS A 103 12.87 11.07 12.19
CA CYS A 103 13.31 10.51 10.92
C CYS A 103 12.38 9.41 10.36
N ASP A 104 11.40 9.00 11.14
CA ASP A 104 10.41 7.99 10.76
C ASP A 104 9.01 8.60 10.87
N THR A 105 8.27 8.59 9.76
CA THR A 105 6.95 9.24 9.70
C THR A 105 5.95 8.60 10.67
N LEU A 106 5.89 7.28 10.73
CA LEU A 106 4.96 6.59 11.62
C LEU A 106 5.29 6.84 13.10
N GLN A 107 6.57 6.75 13.46
CA GLN A 107 7.00 7.06 14.84
C GLN A 107 6.70 8.51 15.21
N GLY A 108 6.88 9.46 14.28
CA GLY A 108 6.55 10.86 14.49
C GLY A 108 5.06 11.09 14.71
N ILE A 109 4.18 10.40 14.03
CA ILE A 109 2.72 10.51 14.21
C ILE A 109 2.29 9.95 15.57
N ARG A 110 2.73 8.74 15.91
CA ARG A 110 2.29 8.01 17.11
C ARG A 110 3.00 8.38 18.40
N GLU A 111 3.92 9.33 18.35
CA GLU A 111 4.80 9.64 19.45
C GLU A 111 4.07 9.91 20.76
N TYR A 112 2.90 10.58 20.70
CA TYR A 112 2.18 10.90 21.94
C TYR A 112 0.69 11.20 21.70
N PRO A 113 -0.23 10.68 22.53
CA PRO A 113 -0.06 9.58 23.48
C PRO A 113 -0.10 8.22 22.79
N TYR A 114 0.97 7.45 22.94
CA TYR A 114 1.07 6.11 22.35
C TYR A 114 0.01 5.15 22.96
N GLY A 115 -0.62 4.37 22.12
CA GLY A 115 -1.65 3.38 22.51
C GLY A 115 -3.03 3.96 22.80
N SER A 116 -3.23 5.29 22.70
CA SER A 116 -4.53 5.93 22.80
C SER A 116 -5.21 6.07 21.45
N LEU A 117 -6.46 6.55 21.45
CA LEU A 117 -7.10 7.00 20.21
C LEU A 117 -6.34 8.20 19.64
N PRO A 118 -6.17 8.25 18.30
CA PRO A 118 -5.51 9.39 17.68
C PRO A 118 -6.37 10.65 17.81
N ASN A 119 -5.71 11.81 17.92
CA ASN A 119 -6.39 13.10 17.77
C ASN A 119 -6.59 13.45 16.28
N GLU A 120 -7.25 14.58 16.00
CA GLU A 120 -7.57 15.00 14.62
C GLU A 120 -6.31 15.20 13.76
N ASP A 121 -5.26 15.78 14.32
CA ASP A 121 -3.99 16.01 13.61
C ASP A 121 -3.31 14.68 13.28
N GLN A 122 -3.30 13.74 14.22
CA GLN A 122 -2.75 12.40 14.02
C GLN A 122 -3.56 11.63 12.95
N ILE A 123 -4.88 11.71 12.96
CA ILE A 123 -5.73 11.09 11.94
C ILE A 123 -5.38 11.64 10.55
N HIS A 124 -5.26 12.96 10.44
CA HIS A 124 -4.85 13.59 9.19
C HIS A 124 -3.50 13.08 8.69
N ASP A 125 -2.51 12.98 9.58
CA ASP A 125 -1.18 12.50 9.24
C ASP A 125 -1.16 11.00 8.88
N TYR A 126 -1.93 10.16 9.59
CA TYR A 126 -2.12 8.76 9.20
C TYR A 126 -2.75 8.61 7.82
N MET A 127 -3.75 9.43 7.50
CA MET A 127 -4.38 9.41 6.18
C MET A 127 -3.40 9.78 5.07
N ILE A 128 -2.53 10.77 5.30
CA ILE A 128 -1.47 11.13 4.35
C ILE A 128 -0.47 9.96 4.20
N LEU A 129 -0.04 9.34 5.29
CA LEU A 129 0.88 8.21 5.25
C LEU A 129 0.27 7.02 4.49
N LEU A 130 -0.98 6.68 4.76
CA LEU A 130 -1.70 5.61 4.07
C LEU A 130 -1.86 5.89 2.58
N LEU A 131 -2.13 7.15 2.20
CA LEU A 131 -2.17 7.57 0.80
C LEU A 131 -0.80 7.41 0.13
N ASN A 132 0.28 7.78 0.80
CA ASN A 132 1.63 7.60 0.29
C ASN A 132 1.96 6.12 0.06
N ILE A 133 1.58 5.25 0.99
CA ILE A 133 1.73 3.79 0.85
C ILE A 133 0.92 3.27 -0.36
N LEU A 134 -0.32 3.72 -0.50
CA LEU A 134 -1.18 3.35 -1.63
C LEU A 134 -0.59 3.79 -2.97
N GLN A 135 0.00 4.98 -3.03
CA GLN A 135 0.65 5.51 -4.23
C GLN A 135 1.84 4.67 -4.70
N GLN A 136 2.47 3.92 -3.80
CA GLN A 136 3.56 3.00 -4.10
C GLN A 136 3.08 1.59 -4.49
N CYS A 137 1.78 1.31 -4.41
CA CYS A 137 1.23 0.00 -4.76
C CYS A 137 1.32 -0.26 -6.26
N ASN A 138 1.84 -1.45 -6.61
CA ASN A 138 1.93 -1.95 -7.97
C ASN A 138 1.67 -3.45 -8.03
N TYR A 139 1.18 -3.93 -9.17
CA TYR A 139 1.13 -5.35 -9.47
C TYR A 139 2.46 -5.85 -10.03
N PHE A 140 2.81 -7.09 -9.75
CA PHE A 140 3.84 -7.78 -10.51
C PHE A 140 3.32 -8.03 -11.93
N ILE A 141 4.13 -7.67 -12.94
CA ILE A 141 3.81 -7.85 -14.35
C ILE A 141 4.65 -9.02 -14.86
N GLU A 142 4.02 -10.03 -15.46
CA GLU A 142 4.74 -11.08 -16.16
C GLU A 142 5.44 -10.49 -17.39
N HIS A 143 6.58 -11.09 -17.76
CA HIS A 143 7.41 -10.60 -18.85
C HIS A 143 6.66 -10.55 -20.20
N ASP A 144 5.63 -11.39 -20.36
CA ASP A 144 4.78 -11.43 -21.55
C ASP A 144 3.81 -10.24 -21.66
N ASP A 145 3.44 -9.63 -20.53
CA ASP A 145 2.56 -8.46 -20.52
C ASP A 145 3.31 -7.16 -20.89
N VAL A 146 4.63 -7.16 -20.81
CA VAL A 146 5.46 -6.02 -21.28
C VAL A 146 5.40 -5.85 -22.80
N TYR A 147 5.13 -6.93 -23.54
CA TYR A 147 4.95 -6.88 -24.99
C TYR A 147 3.56 -6.38 -25.43
N SER A 148 2.61 -6.20 -24.50
CA SER A 148 1.32 -5.59 -24.76
C SER A 148 1.29 -4.06 -24.57
N LEU A 149 2.37 -3.49 -24.03
CA LEU A 149 2.61 -2.06 -24.17
C LEU A 149 2.92 -1.82 -25.65
N ASP A 150 2.07 -1.04 -26.33
CA ASP A 150 2.23 -0.68 -27.72
C ASP A 150 3.71 -0.53 -28.10
N ASP A 151 4.18 -1.31 -29.07
CA ASP A 151 5.55 -1.25 -29.57
C ASP A 151 5.97 0.18 -29.90
N GLU A 152 5.02 1.05 -30.21
CA GLU A 152 5.18 2.47 -30.45
C GLU A 152 5.61 3.25 -29.19
N VAL A 153 5.10 2.91 -28.01
CA VAL A 153 5.49 3.54 -26.73
C VAL A 153 6.89 3.11 -26.33
N ILE A 154 7.22 1.83 -26.50
CA ILE A 154 8.55 1.28 -26.19
C ILE A 154 9.58 1.87 -27.14
N ASN A 155 9.32 1.92 -28.43
CA ASN A 155 10.20 2.50 -29.43
C ASN A 155 10.41 4.01 -29.21
N ASN A 156 9.38 4.76 -28.77
CA ASN A 156 9.51 6.16 -28.40
C ASN A 156 10.36 6.40 -27.14
N LEU A 157 10.31 5.49 -26.17
CA LEU A 157 11.15 5.56 -24.97
C LEU A 157 12.62 5.24 -25.31
N TYR A 158 12.87 4.23 -26.15
CA TYR A 158 14.21 3.88 -26.58
C TYR A 158 14.84 4.95 -27.49
N SER A 159 14.09 5.56 -28.38
CA SER A 159 14.59 6.64 -29.25
C SER A 159 14.99 7.89 -28.47
N LYS A 160 14.29 8.22 -27.38
CA LYS A 160 14.63 9.34 -26.51
C LYS A 160 15.82 9.07 -25.58
N ALA A 161 16.12 7.79 -25.30
CA ALA A 161 17.25 7.42 -24.46
C ALA A 161 18.56 7.32 -25.22
N THR A 162 18.53 7.30 -26.57
CA THR A 162 19.69 7.20 -27.45
C THR A 162 20.07 8.51 -28.16
N ASP A 163 19.29 9.54 -28.00
CA ASP A 163 19.57 10.91 -28.44
C ASP A 163 20.16 11.73 -27.28
#